data_6cbb824b54e26c9fc3a752fa10263d19
#
_entry.id   6cbb824b54e26c9fc3a752fa10263d19
#
_cell.length_a   1.000
_cell.length_b   1.000
_cell.length_c   1.000
_cell.angle_alpha   90.00
_cell.angle_beta   90.00
_cell.angle_gamma   90.00
#
_symmetry.space_group_name_H-M   'P 1'
#
loop_
_entity.id
_entity.type
_entity.pdbx_description
1 polymer ?
#
loop_
_entity_poly.entity_id
_entity_poly.type
_entity_poly.pdbx_seq_one_letter_code
_entity_poly.pdbx_strand_id
1 'polypeptide(L)'
;MDSSIATFRPRSFKLVSPVTIPAFTGVRLRPPSAPACADVESLAQAKVMGSPSLRALPSGARVAVAVGSRGIDRLPLLVRGCITALRGMGLTPFIVPAMGSHGGADAEGQRMLLHHLGVTEENVGAPVVSSMETVDLGCVAPGVNCHISRDAFEADAIMTVVRVKAHTNFTSDIESGLCKMLTVGLGKDLGAKNAHIYGRKGLVEYIPRLAEHMIAHAPVAFGLAVVENAESHICLVEGVEAADMLKADRELLARAKKLKAVLPFEQLDMLVVEEIGKDISGTGMDSKVVGRVGFGEPYGHPFINTIAVLRVTAASGGNGIGIGIADVTTTETINGLDLEAMWINALTSCCMDRVKLPPAFASEREAIQAGLKICWQPRTEFVRAAVIRSTRDLGHILLTRPLLDELRATHPDMLGDIWKEESPLVFDSTGHLNISWPEA
;
A
#
# COMPACT_ATOMS: atom_id res chain seq x y z
N MET A 1 -10.45 31.54 -10.81
CA MET A 1 -9.01 31.76 -10.67
C MET A 1 -8.35 31.05 -11.82
N ASP A 2 -7.61 31.78 -12.65
CA ASP A 2 -6.97 31.21 -13.85
C ASP A 2 -5.86 30.25 -13.41
N SER A 3 -6.07 28.96 -13.58
CA SER A 3 -5.15 27.89 -13.17
C SER A 3 -4.10 27.64 -14.25
N SER A 4 -3.48 28.69 -14.79
CA SER A 4 -2.37 28.53 -15.71
C SER A 4 -1.12 28.07 -14.95
N ILE A 5 -1.13 26.79 -14.51
CA ILE A 5 0.10 26.06 -14.17
C ILE A 5 0.98 26.10 -15.42
N ALA A 6 2.23 26.51 -15.27
CA ALA A 6 3.18 26.60 -16.37
C ALA A 6 3.25 25.23 -17.08
N THR A 7 2.77 25.16 -18.31
CA THR A 7 2.81 23.95 -19.12
C THR A 7 4.26 23.67 -19.54
N PHE A 8 4.76 22.52 -19.19
CA PHE A 8 6.08 22.06 -19.65
C PHE A 8 6.01 21.79 -21.15
N ARG A 9 6.96 22.37 -21.90
CA ARG A 9 7.05 22.12 -23.34
C ARG A 9 7.84 20.85 -23.62
N PRO A 10 7.36 19.98 -24.52
CA PRO A 10 8.11 18.81 -24.92
C PRO A 10 9.49 19.20 -25.47
N ARG A 11 10.52 18.48 -25.05
CA ARG A 11 11.90 18.70 -25.50
C ARG A 11 12.54 17.36 -25.83
N SER A 12 13.11 17.29 -27.04
CA SER A 12 13.92 16.17 -27.49
C SER A 12 15.41 16.50 -27.36
N PHE A 13 16.18 15.52 -26.97
CA PHE A 13 17.62 15.68 -26.73
C PHE A 13 18.41 14.80 -27.68
N LYS A 14 19.26 15.41 -28.54
CA LYS A 14 20.15 14.69 -29.47
C LYS A 14 21.06 13.68 -28.76
N LEU A 15 21.32 13.87 -27.47
CA LEU A 15 22.12 12.97 -26.65
C LEU A 15 21.43 11.63 -26.39
N VAL A 16 20.11 11.58 -26.47
CA VAL A 16 19.26 10.43 -26.13
C VAL A 16 18.90 9.61 -27.36
N SER A 17 18.58 10.26 -28.47
CA SER A 17 18.11 9.61 -29.71
C SER A 17 18.99 8.48 -30.27
N PRO A 18 20.35 8.45 -30.09
CA PRO A 18 21.16 7.34 -30.58
C PRO A 18 21.11 6.09 -29.71
N VAL A 19 20.48 6.14 -28.51
CA VAL A 19 20.44 4.99 -27.59
C VAL A 19 19.53 3.90 -28.14
N THR A 20 20.08 2.73 -28.36
CA THR A 20 19.32 1.55 -28.81
C THR A 20 18.56 0.96 -27.63
N ILE A 21 17.26 0.71 -27.84
CA ILE A 21 16.42 0.00 -26.86
C ILE A 21 16.59 -1.50 -27.13
N PRO A 22 16.92 -2.34 -26.10
CA PRO A 22 17.05 -3.78 -26.28
C PRO A 22 15.70 -4.43 -26.61
N ALA A 23 15.75 -5.65 -27.12
CA ALA A 23 14.58 -6.50 -27.26
C ALA A 23 14.15 -7.07 -25.90
N PHE A 24 12.86 -7.39 -25.76
CA PHE A 24 12.26 -7.92 -24.55
C PHE A 24 11.45 -9.18 -24.85
N THR A 25 11.45 -10.10 -23.89
CA THR A 25 10.60 -11.30 -23.87
C THR A 25 9.52 -11.09 -22.82
N GLY A 26 8.25 -11.35 -23.17
CA GLY A 26 7.12 -11.30 -22.24
C GLY A 26 6.99 -12.62 -21.48
N VAL A 27 7.07 -12.55 -20.17
CA VAL A 27 6.96 -13.73 -19.29
C VAL A 27 5.87 -13.54 -18.25
N ARG A 28 5.20 -14.64 -17.92
CA ARG A 28 4.34 -14.71 -16.75
C ARG A 28 5.20 -15.03 -15.53
N LEU A 29 5.08 -14.21 -14.47
CA LEU A 29 5.66 -14.53 -13.16
C LEU A 29 4.64 -15.31 -12.32
N ARG A 30 5.13 -16.32 -11.62
CA ARG A 30 4.38 -17.06 -10.59
C ARG A 30 4.88 -16.61 -9.23
N PRO A 31 4.22 -15.63 -8.59
CA PRO A 31 4.63 -15.20 -7.26
C PRO A 31 4.41 -16.32 -6.23
N PRO A 32 5.08 -16.26 -5.06
CA PRO A 32 4.80 -17.16 -3.97
C PRO A 32 3.30 -17.15 -3.67
N SER A 33 2.66 -18.31 -3.75
CA SER A 33 1.21 -18.43 -3.64
C SER A 33 0.84 -19.10 -2.32
N ALA A 34 -0.24 -18.63 -1.70
CA ALA A 34 -0.96 -19.31 -0.65
C ALA A 34 -2.43 -19.38 -1.08
N PRO A 35 -3.10 -20.52 -0.88
CA PRO A 35 -4.49 -20.67 -1.30
C PRO A 35 -5.39 -19.66 -0.58
N ALA A 36 -6.32 -19.07 -1.31
CA ALA A 36 -7.31 -18.17 -0.74
C ALA A 36 -8.22 -18.91 0.25
N CYS A 37 -8.59 -18.25 1.35
CA CYS A 37 -9.62 -18.75 2.26
C CYS A 37 -10.97 -18.78 1.53
N ALA A 38 -11.64 -19.92 1.52
CA ALA A 38 -12.92 -20.07 0.83
C ALA A 38 -14.03 -19.25 1.51
N ASP A 39 -14.17 -19.39 2.82
CA ASP A 39 -15.23 -18.76 3.62
C ASP A 39 -14.63 -17.88 4.72
N VAL A 40 -14.39 -16.60 4.40
CA VAL A 40 -13.83 -15.64 5.34
C VAL A 40 -14.81 -15.22 6.42
N GLU A 41 -16.12 -15.29 6.15
CA GLU A 41 -17.16 -14.91 7.12
C GLU A 41 -17.21 -15.93 8.26
N SER A 42 -17.30 -17.21 7.95
CA SER A 42 -17.29 -18.29 8.96
C SER A 42 -15.95 -18.34 9.72
N LEU A 43 -14.83 -18.09 9.05
CA LEU A 43 -13.53 -18.00 9.70
C LEU A 43 -13.47 -16.84 10.71
N ALA A 44 -13.93 -15.65 10.32
CA ALA A 44 -14.01 -14.51 11.21
C ALA A 44 -14.91 -14.80 12.43
N GLN A 45 -16.09 -15.37 12.18
CA GLN A 45 -17.01 -15.78 13.23
C GLN A 45 -16.36 -16.76 14.21
N ALA A 46 -15.70 -17.80 13.71
CA ALA A 46 -15.03 -18.79 14.55
C ALA A 46 -13.90 -18.19 15.41
N LYS A 47 -13.08 -17.28 14.82
CA LYS A 47 -12.00 -16.60 15.56
C LYS A 47 -12.53 -15.70 16.65
N VAL A 48 -13.57 -14.92 16.39
CA VAL A 48 -14.22 -14.04 17.39
C VAL A 48 -14.90 -14.86 18.49
N MET A 49 -15.65 -15.90 18.13
CA MET A 49 -16.27 -16.84 19.09
C MET A 49 -15.26 -17.54 19.99
N GLY A 50 -14.03 -17.73 19.50
CA GLY A 50 -12.92 -18.35 20.24
C GLY A 50 -12.24 -17.42 21.25
N SER A 51 -12.49 -16.11 21.24
CA SER A 51 -11.82 -15.13 22.12
C SER A 51 -12.24 -15.26 23.58
N PRO A 52 -11.33 -15.56 24.51
CA PRO A 52 -11.63 -15.56 25.95
C PRO A 52 -12.03 -14.18 26.47
N SER A 53 -11.37 -13.10 26.03
CA SER A 53 -11.65 -11.74 26.51
C SER A 53 -13.04 -11.28 26.11
N LEU A 54 -13.48 -11.53 24.86
CA LEU A 54 -14.82 -11.18 24.41
C LEU A 54 -15.91 -12.03 25.09
N ARG A 55 -15.64 -13.31 25.35
CA ARG A 55 -16.57 -14.22 26.04
C ARG A 55 -16.76 -13.87 27.52
N ALA A 56 -15.79 -13.19 28.12
CA ALA A 56 -15.85 -12.76 29.52
C ALA A 56 -16.70 -11.49 29.73
N LEU A 57 -17.09 -10.81 28.66
CA LEU A 57 -17.92 -9.60 28.75
C LEU A 57 -19.35 -9.92 29.21
N PRO A 58 -19.98 -9.04 30.00
CA PRO A 58 -21.36 -9.21 30.39
C PRO A 58 -22.31 -9.09 29.18
N SER A 59 -23.44 -9.79 29.25
CA SER A 59 -24.50 -9.65 28.23
C SER A 59 -24.92 -8.19 28.07
N GLY A 60 -25.10 -7.74 26.84
CA GLY A 60 -25.43 -6.36 26.51
C GLY A 60 -24.20 -5.42 26.40
N ALA A 61 -22.99 -5.87 26.75
CA ALA A 61 -21.80 -5.04 26.65
C ALA A 61 -21.59 -4.50 25.24
N ARG A 62 -21.24 -3.23 25.14
CA ARG A 62 -21.03 -2.51 23.88
C ARG A 62 -19.62 -2.79 23.37
N VAL A 63 -19.51 -3.27 22.12
CA VAL A 63 -18.23 -3.58 21.49
C VAL A 63 -18.02 -2.68 20.28
N ALA A 64 -16.97 -1.84 20.32
CA ALA A 64 -16.53 -1.03 19.19
C ALA A 64 -15.72 -1.87 18.22
N VAL A 65 -16.21 -2.07 17.01
CA VAL A 65 -15.53 -2.78 15.93
C VAL A 65 -14.82 -1.77 15.04
N ALA A 66 -13.53 -1.62 15.19
CA ALA A 66 -12.70 -0.65 14.47
C ALA A 66 -12.36 -1.16 13.06
N VAL A 67 -12.77 -0.41 12.02
CA VAL A 67 -12.58 -0.75 10.61
C VAL A 67 -11.79 0.34 9.89
N GLY A 68 -10.76 -0.06 9.12
CA GLY A 68 -9.86 0.87 8.43
C GLY A 68 -10.40 1.38 7.09
N SER A 69 -9.64 2.30 6.46
CA SER A 69 -9.97 2.98 5.20
C SER A 69 -9.47 2.27 3.94
N ARG A 70 -8.69 1.21 4.07
CA ARG A 70 -8.13 0.48 2.92
C ARG A 70 -8.95 -0.77 2.66
N GLY A 71 -9.25 -1.04 1.39
CA GLY A 71 -9.94 -2.25 0.99
C GLY A 71 -9.19 -3.51 1.46
N ILE A 72 -9.94 -4.47 1.95
CA ILE A 72 -9.53 -5.83 2.27
C ILE A 72 -10.40 -6.73 1.40
N ASP A 73 -9.86 -7.83 0.90
CA ASP A 73 -10.65 -8.81 0.15
C ASP A 73 -11.89 -9.20 0.97
N ARG A 74 -13.07 -9.10 0.37
CA ARG A 74 -14.35 -9.46 1.01
C ARG A 74 -14.57 -8.81 2.38
N LEU A 75 -14.13 -7.55 2.59
CA LEU A 75 -14.25 -6.82 3.86
C LEU A 75 -15.66 -6.87 4.48
N PRO A 76 -16.76 -6.64 3.74
CA PRO A 76 -18.10 -6.70 4.33
C PRO A 76 -18.44 -8.06 4.93
N LEU A 77 -18.03 -9.16 4.30
CA LEU A 77 -18.23 -10.51 4.82
C LEU A 77 -17.42 -10.75 6.09
N LEU A 78 -16.16 -10.30 6.11
CA LEU A 78 -15.29 -10.41 7.27
C LEU A 78 -15.87 -9.67 8.49
N VAL A 79 -16.33 -8.41 8.28
CA VAL A 79 -16.97 -7.60 9.33
C VAL A 79 -18.29 -8.23 9.77
N ARG A 80 -19.13 -8.70 8.83
CA ARG A 80 -20.41 -9.36 9.15
C ARG A 80 -20.20 -10.61 10.00
N GLY A 81 -19.18 -11.42 9.72
CA GLY A 81 -18.80 -12.56 10.54
C GLY A 81 -18.48 -12.16 12.00
N CYS A 82 -17.71 -11.06 12.17
CA CYS A 82 -17.44 -10.50 13.50
C CYS A 82 -18.72 -10.07 14.22
N ILE A 83 -19.58 -9.30 13.54
CA ILE A 83 -20.83 -8.80 14.11
C ILE A 83 -21.76 -9.96 14.51
N THR A 84 -21.88 -10.97 13.65
CA THR A 84 -22.68 -12.17 13.92
C THR A 84 -22.17 -12.90 15.17
N ALA A 85 -20.85 -13.07 15.29
CA ALA A 85 -20.27 -13.69 16.47
C ALA A 85 -20.52 -12.91 17.76
N LEU A 86 -20.31 -11.60 17.75
CA LEU A 86 -20.52 -10.73 18.91
C LEU A 86 -21.99 -10.76 19.36
N ARG A 87 -22.94 -10.67 18.43
CA ARG A 87 -24.36 -10.80 18.73
C ARG A 87 -24.75 -12.18 19.27
N GLY A 88 -24.14 -13.23 18.71
CA GLY A 88 -24.30 -14.60 19.20
C GLY A 88 -23.82 -14.81 20.63
N MET A 89 -22.88 -13.98 21.10
CA MET A 89 -22.44 -13.92 22.50
C MET A 89 -23.30 -13.00 23.38
N GLY A 90 -24.37 -12.41 22.84
CA GLY A 90 -25.24 -11.47 23.57
C GLY A 90 -24.64 -10.07 23.72
N LEU A 91 -23.61 -9.71 22.93
CA LEU A 91 -22.96 -8.40 22.95
C LEU A 91 -23.63 -7.43 21.96
N THR A 92 -23.38 -6.14 22.13
CA THR A 92 -23.97 -5.04 21.32
C THR A 92 -22.88 -4.37 20.48
N PRO A 93 -22.55 -4.90 19.27
CA PRO A 93 -21.52 -4.34 18.41
C PRO A 93 -21.97 -3.09 17.67
N PHE A 94 -21.03 -2.17 17.44
CA PHE A 94 -21.15 -1.04 16.55
C PHE A 94 -19.82 -0.77 15.83
N ILE A 95 -19.88 -0.20 14.62
CA ILE A 95 -18.70 0.06 13.80
C ILE A 95 -18.13 1.44 14.12
N VAL A 96 -16.81 1.53 14.28
CA VAL A 96 -16.06 2.79 14.41
C VAL A 96 -15.05 2.91 13.28
N PRO A 97 -15.06 4.00 12.49
CA PRO A 97 -14.03 4.24 11.50
C PRO A 97 -12.66 4.45 12.18
N ALA A 98 -11.70 3.60 11.89
CA ALA A 98 -10.33 3.68 12.39
C ALA A 98 -9.38 4.03 11.23
N MET A 99 -9.38 5.29 10.83
CA MET A 99 -8.82 5.75 9.55
C MET A 99 -7.82 6.91 9.67
N GLY A 100 -7.48 7.33 10.89
CA GLY A 100 -6.61 8.48 11.06
C GLY A 100 -7.21 9.74 10.46
N SER A 101 -6.45 10.40 9.57
CA SER A 101 -6.85 11.61 8.85
C SER A 101 -7.53 11.34 7.49
N HIS A 102 -7.79 10.10 7.11
CA HIS A 102 -8.48 9.81 5.85
C HIS A 102 -9.93 10.34 5.88
N GLY A 103 -10.55 10.42 4.72
CA GLY A 103 -11.89 11.00 4.59
C GLY A 103 -11.91 12.50 4.88
N GLY A 104 -10.81 13.21 4.57
CA GLY A 104 -10.68 14.65 4.81
C GLY A 104 -10.55 15.03 6.29
N ALA A 105 -10.21 14.08 7.18
CA ALA A 105 -10.22 14.26 8.63
C ALA A 105 -11.61 14.75 9.13
N ASP A 106 -12.67 14.23 8.53
CA ASP A 106 -14.05 14.57 8.80
C ASP A 106 -14.89 13.32 9.08
N ALA A 107 -15.84 13.42 10.02
CA ALA A 107 -16.65 12.29 10.45
C ALA A 107 -17.52 11.72 9.31
N GLU A 108 -18.15 12.60 8.52
CA GLU A 108 -18.96 12.19 7.38
C GLU A 108 -18.10 11.59 6.27
N GLY A 109 -16.95 12.20 5.98
CA GLY A 109 -15.98 11.66 5.00
C GLY A 109 -15.50 10.26 5.40
N GLN A 110 -15.28 9.98 6.69
CA GLN A 110 -14.92 8.64 7.16
C GLN A 110 -16.10 7.67 7.04
N ARG A 111 -17.33 8.09 7.33
CA ARG A 111 -18.53 7.27 7.14
C ARG A 111 -18.75 6.92 5.66
N MET A 112 -18.58 7.90 4.77
CA MET A 112 -18.69 7.69 3.33
C MET A 112 -17.63 6.73 2.79
N LEU A 113 -16.40 6.76 3.33
CA LEU A 113 -15.37 5.77 2.97
C LEU A 113 -15.78 4.34 3.36
N LEU A 114 -16.34 4.12 4.54
CA LEU A 114 -16.86 2.79 4.92
C LEU A 114 -17.97 2.36 3.97
N HIS A 115 -18.88 3.28 3.62
CA HIS A 115 -19.95 3.01 2.68
C HIS A 115 -19.42 2.55 1.32
N HIS A 116 -18.40 3.23 0.77
CA HIS A 116 -17.74 2.82 -0.48
C HIS A 116 -17.06 1.46 -0.40
N LEU A 117 -16.61 1.08 0.80
CA LEU A 117 -16.03 -0.24 1.05
C LEU A 117 -17.10 -1.32 1.31
N GLY A 118 -18.38 -0.97 1.21
CA GLY A 118 -19.51 -1.86 1.44
C GLY A 118 -19.79 -2.15 2.93
N VAL A 119 -19.14 -1.42 3.85
CA VAL A 119 -19.38 -1.54 5.30
C VAL A 119 -20.49 -0.56 5.68
N THR A 120 -21.71 -1.00 5.55
CA THR A 120 -22.95 -0.28 5.92
C THR A 120 -23.73 -1.08 6.94
N GLU A 121 -24.62 -0.43 7.70
CA GLU A 121 -25.46 -1.14 8.66
C GLU A 121 -26.28 -2.27 8.00
N GLU A 122 -26.76 -2.04 6.78
CA GLU A 122 -27.50 -3.03 6.00
C GLU A 122 -26.66 -4.26 5.68
N ASN A 123 -25.39 -4.06 5.23
CA ASN A 123 -24.53 -5.15 4.77
C ASN A 123 -23.90 -5.94 5.91
N VAL A 124 -23.56 -5.29 7.03
CA VAL A 124 -22.81 -5.91 8.13
C VAL A 124 -23.64 -6.14 9.39
N GLY A 125 -24.83 -5.53 9.49
CA GLY A 125 -25.75 -5.73 10.59
C GLY A 125 -25.41 -4.96 11.86
N ALA A 126 -24.64 -3.86 11.81
CA ALA A 126 -24.36 -3.01 12.98
C ALA A 126 -24.27 -1.54 12.57
N PRO A 127 -24.71 -0.58 13.43
CA PRO A 127 -24.66 0.83 13.12
C PRO A 127 -23.22 1.34 13.01
N VAL A 128 -23.01 2.33 12.15
CA VAL A 128 -21.74 3.05 12.00
C VAL A 128 -21.78 4.31 12.83
N VAL A 129 -20.97 4.38 13.88
CA VAL A 129 -20.77 5.55 14.74
C VAL A 129 -19.48 6.24 14.34
N SER A 130 -19.56 7.45 13.83
CA SER A 130 -18.41 8.20 13.32
C SER A 130 -18.33 9.59 13.95
N SER A 131 -17.22 9.83 14.64
CA SER A 131 -16.84 11.12 15.21
C SER A 131 -15.32 11.32 15.04
N MET A 132 -14.88 12.55 15.05
CA MET A 132 -13.45 12.89 15.09
C MET A 132 -12.98 13.19 16.51
N GLU A 133 -13.87 13.15 17.51
CA GLU A 133 -13.49 13.37 18.88
C GLU A 133 -12.57 12.30 19.44
N THR A 134 -11.56 12.71 20.19
CA THR A 134 -10.57 11.83 20.81
C THR A 134 -10.47 12.07 22.32
N VAL A 135 -10.01 11.03 23.00
CA VAL A 135 -9.55 11.09 24.39
C VAL A 135 -8.03 11.03 24.40
N ASP A 136 -7.38 11.88 25.19
CA ASP A 136 -5.93 11.83 25.44
C ASP A 136 -5.65 10.88 26.60
N LEU A 137 -4.92 9.81 26.32
CA LEU A 137 -4.52 8.79 27.29
C LEU A 137 -3.17 9.11 27.98
N GLY A 138 -2.60 10.29 27.73
CA GLY A 138 -1.29 10.69 28.22
C GLY A 138 -0.18 10.49 27.19
N CYS A 139 1.06 10.79 27.60
CA CYS A 139 2.20 10.77 26.68
C CYS A 139 3.11 9.56 26.88
N VAL A 140 3.65 9.02 25.77
CA VAL A 140 4.65 7.93 25.76
C VAL A 140 6.09 8.45 25.64
N ALA A 141 6.26 9.70 25.23
CA ALA A 141 7.50 10.44 25.17
C ALA A 141 7.20 11.96 25.17
N PRO A 142 8.16 12.85 25.45
CA PRO A 142 7.94 14.29 25.39
C PRO A 142 7.33 14.72 24.06
N GLY A 143 6.12 15.28 24.08
CA GLY A 143 5.37 15.74 22.90
C GLY A 143 4.68 14.64 22.08
N VAL A 144 4.72 13.37 22.53
CA VAL A 144 4.08 12.24 21.84
C VAL A 144 2.91 11.74 22.69
N ASN A 145 1.73 12.31 22.44
CA ASN A 145 0.50 11.95 23.16
C ASN A 145 -0.22 10.77 22.50
N CYS A 146 -0.84 9.93 23.31
CA CYS A 146 -1.66 8.81 22.86
C CYS A 146 -3.12 9.24 22.79
N HIS A 147 -3.66 9.35 21.59
CA HIS A 147 -5.07 9.68 21.36
C HIS A 147 -5.85 8.47 20.89
N ILE A 148 -7.10 8.36 21.34
CA ILE A 148 -8.05 7.32 20.90
C ILE A 148 -9.41 7.93 20.60
N SER A 149 -10.12 7.40 19.61
CA SER A 149 -11.52 7.75 19.34
C SER A 149 -12.37 7.67 20.61
N ARG A 150 -13.10 8.75 20.94
CA ARG A 150 -14.01 8.80 22.08
C ARG A 150 -15.05 7.69 22.00
N ASP A 151 -15.68 7.51 20.82
CA ASP A 151 -16.70 6.47 20.63
C ASP A 151 -16.19 5.07 20.95
N ALA A 152 -14.92 4.78 20.58
CA ALA A 152 -14.31 3.50 20.89
C ALA A 152 -13.90 3.39 22.36
N PHE A 153 -13.38 4.46 22.96
CA PHE A 153 -12.97 4.48 24.38
C PHE A 153 -14.14 4.30 25.34
N GLU A 154 -15.31 4.83 25.02
CA GLU A 154 -16.54 4.73 25.85
C GLU A 154 -17.29 3.40 25.65
N ALA A 155 -16.78 2.47 24.84
CA ALA A 155 -17.27 1.11 24.73
C ALA A 155 -16.74 0.23 25.87
N ASP A 156 -17.43 -0.89 26.16
CA ASP A 156 -16.97 -1.87 27.15
C ASP A 156 -15.79 -2.69 26.62
N ALA A 157 -15.67 -2.81 25.28
CA ALA A 157 -14.53 -3.44 24.62
C ALA A 157 -14.31 -2.88 23.22
N ILE A 158 -13.05 -2.95 22.77
CA ILE A 158 -12.63 -2.58 21.41
C ILE A 158 -12.10 -3.83 20.73
N MET A 159 -12.60 -4.13 19.52
CA MET A 159 -11.97 -5.06 18.62
C MET A 159 -11.57 -4.37 17.29
N THR A 160 -10.49 -4.80 16.69
CA THR A 160 -10.03 -4.28 15.40
C THR A 160 -10.19 -5.32 14.29
N VAL A 161 -10.53 -4.87 13.08
CA VAL A 161 -10.49 -5.69 11.85
C VAL A 161 -9.43 -5.08 10.93
N VAL A 162 -8.36 -5.82 10.65
CA VAL A 162 -7.17 -5.25 10.02
C VAL A 162 -6.48 -6.21 9.06
N ARG A 163 -5.93 -5.64 7.97
CA ARG A 163 -4.97 -6.35 7.13
C ARG A 163 -3.54 -6.04 7.57
N VAL A 164 -2.78 -7.09 7.87
CA VAL A 164 -1.35 -6.97 8.14
C VAL A 164 -0.58 -7.05 6.83
N LYS A 165 0.22 -6.03 6.54
CA LYS A 165 1.02 -5.94 5.32
C LYS A 165 2.24 -5.02 5.47
N ALA A 166 3.21 -5.16 4.57
CA ALA A 166 4.31 -4.21 4.45
C ALA A 166 3.79 -2.79 4.16
N HIS A 167 4.39 -1.81 4.84
CA HIS A 167 4.10 -0.39 4.62
C HIS A 167 4.92 0.15 3.44
N THR A 168 4.33 1.08 2.68
CA THR A 168 4.96 1.62 1.47
C THR A 168 6.07 2.64 1.73
N ASN A 169 6.16 3.24 2.93
CA ASN A 169 7.08 4.35 3.19
C ASN A 169 8.21 4.04 4.16
N PHE A 170 8.15 2.95 4.91
CA PHE A 170 9.21 2.59 5.87
C PHE A 170 9.31 1.07 6.04
N THR A 171 10.44 0.62 6.59
CA THR A 171 10.69 -0.77 6.93
C THR A 171 10.88 -0.91 8.43
N SER A 172 10.13 -1.85 9.04
CA SER A 172 10.21 -2.21 10.46
C SER A 172 9.75 -3.65 10.66
N ASP A 173 9.83 -4.13 11.90
CA ASP A 173 9.21 -5.38 12.34
C ASP A 173 7.70 -5.23 12.65
N ILE A 174 7.22 -4.00 12.85
CA ILE A 174 5.80 -3.61 12.92
C ILE A 174 5.57 -2.51 11.89
N GLU A 175 4.67 -2.73 10.93
CA GLU A 175 4.38 -1.76 9.87
C GLU A 175 2.88 -1.46 9.79
N SER A 176 2.14 -2.03 8.81
CA SER A 176 0.69 -1.91 8.75
C SER A 176 0.04 -3.14 9.37
N GLY A 177 -0.72 -2.95 10.44
CA GLY A 177 -1.32 -4.06 11.18
C GLY A 177 -2.09 -3.58 12.40
N LEU A 178 -2.16 -4.42 13.42
CA LEU A 178 -2.90 -4.20 14.66
C LEU A 178 -2.45 -2.94 15.39
N CYS A 179 -1.14 -2.79 15.59
CA CYS A 179 -0.57 -1.63 16.29
C CYS A 179 -0.89 -0.31 15.58
N LYS A 180 -0.76 -0.28 14.26
CA LYS A 180 -1.08 0.93 13.48
C LYS A 180 -2.57 1.22 13.46
N MET A 181 -3.42 0.20 13.45
CA MET A 181 -4.87 0.38 13.55
C MET A 181 -5.25 1.05 14.86
N LEU A 182 -4.68 0.61 15.97
CA LEU A 182 -4.91 1.24 17.26
C LEU A 182 -4.44 2.69 17.27
N THR A 183 -3.17 2.95 16.96
CA THR A 183 -2.51 4.23 17.23
C THR A 183 -2.82 5.31 16.18
N VAL A 184 -2.71 4.97 14.90
CA VAL A 184 -2.99 5.90 13.79
C VAL A 184 -4.46 5.84 13.41
N GLY A 185 -5.04 4.64 13.33
CA GLY A 185 -6.43 4.44 12.93
C GLY A 185 -7.42 5.04 13.92
N LEU A 186 -7.48 4.48 15.13
CA LEU A 186 -8.35 4.95 16.22
C LEU A 186 -7.87 6.27 16.83
N GLY A 187 -6.59 6.63 16.69
CA GLY A 187 -6.07 7.93 17.11
C GLY A 187 -6.58 9.12 16.29
N LYS A 188 -7.38 8.84 15.23
CA LYS A 188 -7.93 9.86 14.35
C LYS A 188 -6.83 10.75 13.73
N ASP A 189 -7.13 11.97 13.38
CA ASP A 189 -6.16 12.92 12.81
C ASP A 189 -5.05 13.30 13.79
N LEU A 190 -5.35 13.41 15.08
CA LEU A 190 -4.35 13.73 16.12
C LEU A 190 -3.33 12.60 16.28
N GLY A 191 -3.78 11.35 16.37
CA GLY A 191 -2.88 10.19 16.42
C GLY A 191 -2.05 10.02 15.14
N ALA A 192 -2.67 10.26 13.97
CA ALA A 192 -1.97 10.24 12.70
C ALA A 192 -0.87 11.33 12.63
N LYS A 193 -1.16 12.57 13.04
CA LYS A 193 -0.18 13.67 13.13
C LYS A 193 0.97 13.32 14.06
N ASN A 194 0.67 12.83 15.26
CA ASN A 194 1.68 12.44 16.25
C ASN A 194 2.62 11.35 15.74
N ALA A 195 2.12 10.38 14.97
CA ALA A 195 2.96 9.35 14.38
C ALA A 195 3.83 9.88 13.23
N HIS A 196 3.30 10.77 12.37
CA HIS A 196 3.97 11.19 11.14
C HIS A 196 4.93 12.36 11.33
N ILE A 197 4.66 13.29 12.26
CA ILE A 197 5.48 14.49 12.44
C ILE A 197 6.94 14.18 12.83
N TYR A 198 7.18 13.04 13.45
CA TYR A 198 8.53 12.57 13.79
C TYR A 198 9.18 11.73 12.69
N GLY A 199 8.60 11.73 11.48
CA GLY A 199 9.09 10.99 10.33
C GLY A 199 9.28 9.49 10.65
N ARG A 200 10.43 8.93 10.25
CA ARG A 200 10.75 7.52 10.47
C ARG A 200 10.68 7.11 11.95
N LYS A 201 11.19 7.95 12.85
CA LYS A 201 11.17 7.67 14.29
C LYS A 201 9.75 7.48 14.83
N GLY A 202 8.81 8.34 14.42
CA GLY A 202 7.41 8.22 14.79
C GLY A 202 6.79 6.89 14.34
N LEU A 203 7.10 6.49 13.13
CA LEU A 203 6.52 5.28 12.54
C LEU A 203 7.15 3.98 13.08
N VAL A 204 8.45 3.98 13.37
CA VAL A 204 9.18 2.77 13.79
C VAL A 204 9.22 2.58 15.30
N GLU A 205 9.44 3.68 16.07
CA GLU A 205 9.63 3.59 17.52
C GLU A 205 8.35 3.94 18.28
N TYR A 206 7.59 4.98 17.84
CA TYR A 206 6.44 5.45 18.62
C TYR A 206 5.17 4.65 18.37
N ILE A 207 4.92 4.12 17.16
CA ILE A 207 3.73 3.29 16.92
C ILE A 207 3.67 2.09 17.88
N PRO A 208 4.72 1.25 18.06
CA PRO A 208 4.67 0.16 19.04
C PRO A 208 4.44 0.63 20.46
N ARG A 209 5.11 1.69 20.91
CA ARG A 209 4.98 2.24 22.27
C ARG A 209 3.59 2.83 22.53
N LEU A 210 3.03 3.53 21.53
CA LEU A 210 1.66 4.05 21.60
C LEU A 210 0.64 2.90 21.65
N ALA A 211 0.87 1.80 20.91
CA ALA A 211 0.00 0.63 20.93
C ALA A 211 0.03 -0.06 22.31
N GLU A 212 1.20 -0.28 22.88
CA GLU A 212 1.34 -0.80 24.24
C GLU A 212 0.62 0.08 25.28
N HIS A 213 0.81 1.40 25.18
CA HIS A 213 0.16 2.35 26.06
C HIS A 213 -1.37 2.32 25.91
N MET A 214 -1.88 2.28 24.68
CA MET A 214 -3.31 2.20 24.40
C MET A 214 -3.92 0.91 24.92
N ILE A 215 -3.26 -0.24 24.74
CA ILE A 215 -3.70 -1.53 25.27
C ILE A 215 -3.79 -1.50 26.80
N ALA A 216 -2.88 -0.80 27.46
CA ALA A 216 -2.86 -0.71 28.92
C ALA A 216 -3.91 0.26 29.51
N HIS A 217 -4.40 1.26 28.73
CA HIS A 217 -5.23 2.37 29.24
C HIS A 217 -6.59 2.50 28.56
N ALA A 218 -6.91 1.65 27.58
CA ALA A 218 -8.21 1.62 26.91
C ALA A 218 -8.76 0.18 26.88
N PRO A 219 -10.07 -0.01 26.68
CA PRO A 219 -10.69 -1.34 26.75
C PRO A 219 -10.42 -2.17 25.48
N VAL A 220 -9.15 -2.24 25.02
CA VAL A 220 -8.75 -3.05 23.87
C VAL A 220 -8.79 -4.52 24.28
N ALA A 221 -9.63 -5.31 23.60
CA ALA A 221 -9.84 -6.72 23.92
C ALA A 221 -9.26 -7.66 22.85
N PHE A 222 -9.53 -7.39 21.56
CA PHE A 222 -9.31 -8.36 20.50
C PHE A 222 -8.96 -7.71 19.16
N GLY A 223 -8.22 -8.41 18.31
CA GLY A 223 -7.96 -8.06 16.93
C GLY A 223 -8.22 -9.23 15.99
N LEU A 224 -8.99 -8.99 14.93
CA LEU A 224 -9.06 -9.89 13.79
C LEU A 224 -8.08 -9.40 12.72
N ALA A 225 -7.01 -10.14 12.53
CA ALA A 225 -5.95 -9.81 11.59
C ALA A 225 -6.00 -10.74 10.38
N VAL A 226 -5.90 -10.17 9.17
CA VAL A 226 -5.84 -10.96 7.94
C VAL A 226 -4.55 -10.70 7.18
N VAL A 227 -4.10 -11.71 6.43
CA VAL A 227 -3.02 -11.59 5.44
C VAL A 227 -3.60 -11.96 4.08
N GLU A 228 -3.26 -11.17 3.07
CA GLU A 228 -3.58 -11.43 1.67
C GLU A 228 -2.36 -12.03 0.95
N ASN A 229 -2.62 -12.90 -0.02
CA ASN A 229 -1.62 -13.45 -0.93
C ASN A 229 -1.25 -12.44 -2.04
N ALA A 230 -0.40 -12.84 -2.97
CA ALA A 230 0.06 -12.00 -4.08
C ALA A 230 -1.07 -11.58 -5.05
N GLU A 231 -2.18 -12.31 -5.08
CA GLU A 231 -3.37 -12.04 -5.88
C GLU A 231 -4.38 -11.15 -5.13
N SER A 232 -4.00 -10.64 -3.95
CA SER A 232 -4.86 -9.82 -3.08
C SER A 232 -6.08 -10.55 -2.52
N HIS A 233 -6.04 -11.87 -2.38
CA HIS A 233 -7.05 -12.66 -1.71
C HIS A 233 -6.64 -13.00 -0.27
N ILE A 234 -7.59 -12.96 0.67
CA ILE A 234 -7.35 -13.39 2.06
C ILE A 234 -6.92 -14.87 2.06
N CYS A 235 -5.72 -15.14 2.55
CA CYS A 235 -5.16 -16.48 2.70
C CYS A 235 -4.92 -16.88 4.16
N LEU A 236 -5.07 -15.94 5.11
CA LEU A 236 -4.95 -16.20 6.54
C LEU A 236 -5.87 -15.28 7.32
N VAL A 237 -6.58 -15.82 8.30
CA VAL A 237 -7.41 -15.10 9.27
C VAL A 237 -6.99 -15.52 10.68
N GLU A 238 -6.52 -14.57 11.48
CA GLU A 238 -6.10 -14.81 12.87
C GLU A 238 -6.84 -13.93 13.86
N GLY A 239 -7.26 -14.57 14.97
CA GLY A 239 -7.78 -13.89 16.14
C GLY A 239 -6.65 -13.65 17.14
N VAL A 240 -6.52 -12.44 17.63
CA VAL A 240 -5.40 -12.02 18.49
C VAL A 240 -5.94 -11.31 19.71
N GLU A 241 -5.63 -11.83 20.92
CA GLU A 241 -5.94 -11.15 22.18
C GLU A 241 -5.08 -9.89 22.35
N ALA A 242 -5.57 -8.90 23.07
CA ALA A 242 -4.90 -7.60 23.23
C ALA A 242 -3.44 -7.75 23.71
N ALA A 243 -3.18 -8.65 24.67
CA ALA A 243 -1.84 -8.88 25.22
C ALA A 243 -0.83 -9.40 24.18
N ASP A 244 -1.29 -10.06 23.12
CA ASP A 244 -0.44 -10.68 22.09
C ASP A 244 -0.30 -9.83 20.82
N MET A 245 -0.96 -8.67 20.74
CA MET A 245 -1.06 -7.89 19.49
C MET A 245 0.29 -7.49 18.89
N LEU A 246 1.24 -7.06 19.70
CA LEU A 246 2.56 -6.65 19.19
C LEU A 246 3.36 -7.83 18.65
N LYS A 247 3.28 -8.98 19.32
CA LYS A 247 3.94 -10.20 18.87
C LYS A 247 3.31 -10.71 17.58
N ALA A 248 1.98 -10.80 17.56
CA ALA A 248 1.23 -11.27 16.40
C ALA A 248 1.45 -10.36 15.17
N ASP A 249 1.50 -9.05 15.36
CA ASP A 249 1.75 -8.09 14.27
C ASP A 249 3.11 -8.36 13.59
N ARG A 250 4.18 -8.65 14.37
CA ARG A 250 5.51 -9.03 13.85
C ARG A 250 5.47 -10.34 13.07
N GLU A 251 4.86 -11.37 13.64
CA GLU A 251 4.78 -12.71 13.02
C GLU A 251 3.96 -12.69 11.75
N LEU A 252 2.80 -12.02 11.77
CA LEU A 252 1.92 -11.90 10.61
C LEU A 252 2.55 -11.03 9.51
N LEU A 253 3.26 -9.95 9.88
CA LEU A 253 3.99 -9.14 8.92
C LEU A 253 5.10 -9.94 8.23
N ALA A 254 5.83 -10.77 8.97
CA ALA A 254 6.85 -11.64 8.38
C ALA A 254 6.24 -12.63 7.36
N ARG A 255 5.03 -13.15 7.64
CA ARG A 255 4.27 -14.00 6.69
C ARG A 255 3.79 -13.18 5.48
N ALA A 256 3.22 -12.00 5.71
CA ALA A 256 2.73 -11.13 4.64
C ALA A 256 3.85 -10.71 3.67
N LYS A 257 5.05 -10.42 4.19
CA LYS A 257 6.22 -10.11 3.36
C LYS A 257 6.64 -11.27 2.45
N LYS A 258 6.51 -12.52 2.90
CA LYS A 258 6.83 -13.72 2.09
C LYS A 258 5.81 -14.00 0.99
N LEU A 259 4.58 -13.53 1.16
CA LEU A 259 3.47 -13.76 0.22
C LEU A 259 3.26 -12.59 -0.75
N LYS A 260 4.03 -11.51 -0.59
CA LYS A 260 3.93 -10.36 -1.47
C LYS A 260 4.58 -10.64 -2.82
N ALA A 261 3.90 -10.24 -3.89
CA ALA A 261 4.52 -10.20 -5.21
C ALA A 261 5.67 -9.17 -5.20
N VAL A 262 6.84 -9.59 -5.64
CA VAL A 262 8.06 -8.76 -5.79
C VAL A 262 8.76 -9.12 -7.11
N LEU A 263 9.61 -8.23 -7.58
CA LEU A 263 10.52 -8.55 -8.67
C LEU A 263 11.60 -9.51 -8.15
N PRO A 264 11.80 -10.69 -8.76
CA PRO A 264 12.72 -11.73 -8.25
C PRO A 264 14.18 -11.47 -8.63
N PHE A 265 14.62 -10.22 -8.51
CA PHE A 265 15.97 -9.79 -8.89
C PHE A 265 16.59 -8.97 -7.77
N GLU A 266 17.90 -9.21 -7.50
CA GLU A 266 18.65 -8.40 -6.55
C GLU A 266 18.94 -7.00 -7.10
N GLN A 267 19.21 -6.91 -8.41
CA GLN A 267 19.57 -5.67 -9.09
C GLN A 267 19.00 -5.60 -10.50
N LEU A 268 18.56 -4.42 -10.90
CA LEU A 268 18.23 -4.07 -12.28
C LEU A 268 19.01 -2.82 -12.69
N ASP A 269 19.40 -2.75 -13.96
CA ASP A 269 19.94 -1.52 -14.54
C ASP A 269 18.81 -0.51 -14.81
N MET A 270 17.66 -1.02 -15.27
CA MET A 270 16.51 -0.17 -15.54
C MET A 270 15.17 -0.89 -15.27
N LEU A 271 14.24 -0.17 -14.67
CA LEU A 271 12.83 -0.55 -14.61
C LEU A 271 11.99 0.50 -15.34
N VAL A 272 11.18 0.06 -16.27
CA VAL A 272 10.12 0.88 -16.87
C VAL A 272 8.80 0.53 -16.17
N VAL A 273 8.17 1.51 -15.59
CA VAL A 273 6.84 1.42 -14.98
C VAL A 273 5.88 2.16 -15.91
N GLU A 274 4.98 1.44 -16.56
CA GLU A 274 4.07 2.04 -17.53
C GLU A 274 3.12 3.02 -16.84
N GLU A 275 2.54 2.62 -15.70
CA GLU A 275 1.58 3.44 -14.96
C GLU A 275 1.86 3.47 -13.46
N ILE A 276 1.75 4.66 -12.88
CA ILE A 276 1.67 4.87 -11.43
C ILE A 276 0.34 5.51 -11.07
N GLY A 277 -0.08 5.41 -9.81
CA GLY A 277 -1.31 6.05 -9.37
C GLY A 277 -1.65 5.77 -7.92
N LYS A 278 -2.48 6.64 -7.36
CA LYS A 278 -2.98 6.52 -6.00
C LYS A 278 -3.86 5.28 -5.79
N ASP A 279 -4.52 4.83 -6.86
CA ASP A 279 -5.29 3.59 -6.94
C ASP A 279 -4.39 2.34 -6.97
N ILE A 280 -3.17 2.45 -7.50
CA ILE A 280 -2.18 1.36 -7.52
C ILE A 280 -1.53 1.21 -6.14
N SER A 281 -1.03 2.32 -5.60
CA SER A 281 -0.35 2.36 -4.29
C SER A 281 -0.62 3.68 -3.60
N GLY A 282 -0.68 3.68 -2.27
CA GLY A 282 -0.77 4.92 -1.49
C GLY A 282 0.36 5.92 -1.76
N THR A 283 1.46 5.45 -2.33
CA THR A 283 2.65 6.22 -2.74
C THR A 283 2.84 6.26 -4.27
N GLY A 284 1.76 6.05 -5.02
CA GLY A 284 1.74 6.04 -6.48
C GLY A 284 2.30 4.76 -7.09
N MET A 285 3.49 4.35 -6.70
CA MET A 285 4.08 3.04 -6.94
C MET A 285 4.55 2.44 -5.61
N ASP A 286 4.53 1.10 -5.49
CA ASP A 286 4.96 0.42 -4.28
C ASP A 286 6.49 0.46 -4.15
N SER A 287 6.96 1.21 -3.17
CA SER A 287 8.38 1.41 -2.91
C SER A 287 9.15 0.14 -2.55
N LYS A 288 8.46 -0.90 -2.07
CA LYS A 288 9.08 -2.22 -1.79
C LYS A 288 9.27 -3.04 -3.06
N VAL A 289 8.48 -2.77 -4.11
CA VAL A 289 8.67 -3.39 -5.44
C VAL A 289 9.83 -2.72 -6.17
N VAL A 290 9.96 -1.39 -6.03
CA VAL A 290 10.99 -0.63 -6.74
C VAL A 290 12.26 -0.38 -5.88
N GLY A 291 12.32 -0.92 -4.66
CA GLY A 291 13.47 -0.78 -3.77
C GLY A 291 13.76 0.64 -3.27
N ARG A 292 12.90 1.63 -3.53
CA ARG A 292 13.09 3.03 -3.16
C ARG A 292 12.14 3.46 -2.06
N VAL A 293 12.48 3.10 -0.82
CA VAL A 293 11.74 3.46 0.39
C VAL A 293 11.94 4.96 0.70
N GLY A 294 11.01 5.61 1.35
CA GLY A 294 11.10 7.03 1.69
C GLY A 294 11.93 7.35 2.93
N PHE A 295 11.88 8.59 3.38
CA PHE A 295 12.51 9.08 4.62
C PHE A 295 14.05 8.97 4.67
N GLY A 296 14.72 9.05 3.49
CA GLY A 296 16.18 8.98 3.44
C GLY A 296 16.76 7.59 3.72
N GLU A 297 15.93 6.54 3.72
CA GLU A 297 16.44 5.18 3.78
C GLU A 297 17.28 4.86 2.52
N PRO A 298 18.38 4.10 2.65
CA PRO A 298 19.11 3.62 1.49
C PRO A 298 18.19 2.84 0.54
N TYR A 299 18.57 2.75 -0.72
CA TYR A 299 17.86 1.89 -1.67
C TYR A 299 17.91 0.44 -1.17
N GLY A 300 16.74 -0.20 -1.13
CA GLY A 300 16.59 -1.59 -0.75
C GLY A 300 16.66 -2.53 -1.95
N HIS A 301 16.13 -3.73 -1.77
CA HIS A 301 16.01 -4.72 -2.84
C HIS A 301 14.61 -4.68 -3.47
N PRO A 302 14.56 -4.81 -4.83
CA PRO A 302 15.69 -4.83 -5.75
C PRO A 302 16.41 -3.47 -5.80
N PHE A 303 17.71 -3.46 -5.97
CA PHE A 303 18.44 -2.23 -6.29
C PHE A 303 18.22 -1.89 -7.77
N ILE A 304 17.61 -0.75 -8.07
CA ILE A 304 17.31 -0.33 -9.45
C ILE A 304 18.05 0.97 -9.75
N ASN A 305 18.98 0.92 -10.70
CA ASN A 305 19.78 2.08 -11.06
C ASN A 305 18.88 3.21 -11.60
N THR A 306 18.00 2.88 -12.54
CA THR A 306 17.13 3.86 -13.20
C THR A 306 15.69 3.39 -13.26
N ILE A 307 14.76 4.25 -12.88
CA ILE A 307 13.32 4.03 -13.00
C ILE A 307 12.75 5.06 -13.97
N ALA A 308 12.11 4.59 -15.04
CA ALA A 308 11.30 5.40 -15.93
C ALA A 308 9.82 5.20 -15.61
N VAL A 309 9.08 6.29 -15.39
CA VAL A 309 7.62 6.28 -15.24
C VAL A 309 7.02 6.93 -16.48
N LEU A 310 6.08 6.25 -17.14
CA LEU A 310 5.56 6.71 -18.42
C LEU A 310 4.24 7.48 -18.27
N ARG A 311 3.34 7.05 -17.36
CA ARG A 311 1.99 7.62 -17.21
C ARG A 311 1.52 7.64 -15.76
N VAL A 312 0.46 8.42 -15.52
CA VAL A 312 -0.35 8.38 -14.30
C VAL A 312 -1.73 7.88 -14.66
N THR A 313 -2.29 6.95 -13.87
CA THR A 313 -3.62 6.38 -14.12
C THR A 313 -4.71 7.45 -14.14
N ALA A 314 -5.68 7.30 -15.01
CA ALA A 314 -6.85 8.18 -15.04
C ALA A 314 -7.65 8.13 -13.71
N ALA A 315 -7.71 6.96 -13.06
CA ALA A 315 -8.38 6.76 -11.77
C ALA A 315 -7.77 7.58 -10.62
N SER A 316 -6.51 8.00 -10.76
CA SER A 316 -5.83 8.86 -9.77
C SER A 316 -6.19 10.34 -9.89
N GLY A 317 -6.96 10.75 -10.93
CA GLY A 317 -7.34 12.15 -11.14
C GLY A 317 -6.15 13.11 -11.19
N GLY A 318 -5.01 12.68 -11.78
CA GLY A 318 -3.76 13.45 -11.81
C GLY A 318 -2.91 13.39 -10.54
N ASN A 319 -3.35 12.73 -9.48
CA ASN A 319 -2.53 12.58 -8.27
C ASN A 319 -1.39 11.58 -8.50
N GLY A 320 -0.30 12.05 -9.08
CA GLY A 320 0.90 11.28 -9.37
C GLY A 320 1.92 11.22 -8.24
N ILE A 321 1.48 11.27 -6.95
CA ILE A 321 2.41 11.07 -5.83
C ILE A 321 3.21 9.78 -6.04
N GLY A 322 4.52 9.85 -5.84
CA GLY A 322 5.46 8.77 -6.15
C GLY A 322 6.27 9.01 -7.42
N ILE A 323 5.86 9.96 -8.29
CA ILE A 323 6.67 10.35 -9.45
C ILE A 323 8.09 10.81 -9.04
N GLY A 324 8.23 11.37 -7.83
CA GLY A 324 9.51 11.89 -7.33
C GLY A 324 10.57 10.83 -7.03
N ILE A 325 10.23 9.54 -7.08
CA ILE A 325 11.21 8.46 -6.98
C ILE A 325 11.59 7.85 -8.33
N ALA A 326 11.00 8.34 -9.42
CA ALA A 326 11.46 8.06 -10.78
C ALA A 326 12.68 8.92 -11.13
N ASP A 327 13.52 8.43 -12.03
CA ASP A 327 14.69 9.17 -12.54
C ASP A 327 14.34 9.92 -13.82
N VAL A 328 13.39 9.42 -14.60
CA VAL A 328 12.93 10.02 -15.86
C VAL A 328 11.44 9.78 -16.06
N THR A 329 10.80 10.70 -16.79
CA THR A 329 9.38 10.60 -17.17
C THR A 329 9.09 11.31 -18.49
N THR A 330 7.82 11.48 -18.84
CA THR A 330 7.39 12.21 -20.03
C THR A 330 6.86 13.60 -19.69
N THR A 331 6.94 14.52 -20.63
CA THR A 331 6.36 15.87 -20.49
C THR A 331 4.84 15.79 -20.36
N GLU A 332 4.20 14.84 -21.04
CA GLU A 332 2.76 14.60 -20.96
C GLU A 332 2.36 14.20 -19.54
N THR A 333 3.11 13.27 -18.92
CA THR A 333 2.89 12.86 -17.53
C THR A 333 2.97 14.06 -16.59
N ILE A 334 4.02 14.90 -16.69
CA ILE A 334 4.17 16.08 -15.83
C ILE A 334 3.01 17.06 -16.01
N ASN A 335 2.58 17.29 -17.24
CA ASN A 335 1.47 18.22 -17.54
C ASN A 335 0.10 17.70 -17.05
N GLY A 336 -0.05 16.40 -16.88
CA GLY A 336 -1.26 15.77 -16.34
C GLY A 336 -1.33 15.70 -14.82
N LEU A 337 -0.32 16.20 -14.07
CA LEU A 337 -0.27 16.09 -12.62
C LEU A 337 -1.16 17.13 -11.92
N ASP A 338 -1.92 16.68 -10.94
CA ASP A 338 -2.55 17.54 -9.93
C ASP A 338 -1.53 17.79 -8.78
N LEU A 339 -0.78 18.86 -8.92
CA LEU A 339 0.28 19.24 -7.98
C LEU A 339 -0.28 19.57 -6.58
N GLU A 340 -1.48 20.16 -6.50
CA GLU A 340 -2.10 20.51 -5.23
C GLU A 340 -2.44 19.26 -4.43
N ALA A 341 -3.12 18.28 -5.04
CA ALA A 341 -3.42 17.00 -4.41
C ALA A 341 -2.15 16.23 -4.00
N MET A 342 -1.11 16.28 -4.84
CA MET A 342 0.19 15.67 -4.53
C MET A 342 0.88 16.32 -3.33
N TRP A 343 0.93 17.65 -3.28
CA TRP A 343 1.61 18.38 -2.21
C TRP A 343 0.86 18.25 -0.88
N ILE A 344 -0.47 18.32 -0.87
CA ILE A 344 -1.27 18.05 0.32
C ILE A 344 -0.93 16.65 0.89
N ASN A 345 -0.86 15.64 0.05
CA ASN A 345 -0.50 14.28 0.47
C ASN A 345 0.94 14.19 1.02
N ALA A 346 1.90 14.87 0.38
CA ALA A 346 3.30 14.86 0.80
C ALA A 346 3.51 15.61 2.12
N LEU A 347 2.87 16.78 2.28
CA LEU A 347 2.91 17.56 3.52
C LEU A 347 2.28 16.79 4.68
N THR A 348 1.12 16.17 4.45
CA THR A 348 0.44 15.37 5.48
C THR A 348 1.26 14.16 5.93
N SER A 349 1.97 13.49 5.00
CA SER A 349 2.80 12.33 5.29
C SER A 349 4.24 12.67 5.68
N CYS A 350 4.63 13.95 5.66
CA CYS A 350 6.00 14.44 5.87
C CYS A 350 7.03 13.77 4.95
N CYS A 351 6.65 13.39 3.71
CA CYS A 351 7.50 12.67 2.77
C CYS A 351 7.58 13.40 1.42
N MET A 352 8.42 14.44 1.34
CA MET A 352 8.54 15.32 0.16
C MET A 352 9.28 14.66 -1.02
N ASP A 353 10.01 13.56 -0.80
CA ASP A 353 10.73 12.86 -1.87
C ASP A 353 9.77 12.33 -2.96
N ARG A 354 8.52 12.08 -2.61
CA ARG A 354 7.49 11.50 -3.48
C ARG A 354 6.91 12.45 -4.53
N VAL A 355 7.15 13.76 -4.37
CA VAL A 355 6.54 14.82 -5.21
C VAL A 355 7.56 15.70 -5.92
N LYS A 356 8.84 15.31 -5.92
CA LYS A 356 9.85 15.90 -6.80
C LYS A 356 9.52 15.60 -8.25
N LEU A 357 9.79 16.50 -9.17
CA LEU A 357 9.56 16.26 -10.60
C LEU A 357 10.87 15.78 -11.24
N PRO A 358 10.91 14.57 -11.84
CA PRO A 358 12.06 14.08 -12.56
C PRO A 358 12.21 14.78 -13.93
N PRO A 359 13.39 14.71 -14.56
CA PRO A 359 13.58 15.11 -15.95
C PRO A 359 12.53 14.48 -16.88
N ALA A 360 11.90 15.33 -17.71
CA ALA A 360 10.79 14.94 -18.56
C ALA A 360 11.16 15.07 -20.06
N PHE A 361 10.84 14.03 -20.83
CA PHE A 361 11.17 13.91 -22.25
C PHE A 361 9.92 14.03 -23.12
N ALA A 362 10.13 14.30 -24.42
CA ALA A 362 9.04 14.58 -25.34
C ALA A 362 8.12 13.38 -25.59
N SER A 363 8.63 12.16 -25.46
CA SER A 363 7.89 10.92 -25.66
C SER A 363 8.33 9.82 -24.71
N GLU A 364 7.55 8.75 -24.61
CA GLU A 364 7.88 7.57 -23.81
C GLU A 364 9.11 6.85 -24.38
N ARG A 365 9.26 6.81 -25.70
CA ARG A 365 10.47 6.29 -26.34
C ARG A 365 11.71 7.04 -25.85
N GLU A 366 11.68 8.38 -25.86
CA GLU A 366 12.79 9.19 -25.41
C GLU A 366 13.04 9.04 -23.91
N ALA A 367 12.01 8.94 -23.09
CA ALA A 367 12.16 8.69 -21.66
C ALA A 367 12.87 7.33 -21.38
N ILE A 368 12.48 6.27 -22.11
CA ILE A 368 13.14 4.96 -22.03
C ILE A 368 14.60 5.06 -22.50
N GLN A 369 14.86 5.73 -23.62
CA GLN A 369 16.23 5.93 -24.11
C GLN A 369 17.08 6.72 -23.12
N ALA A 370 16.51 7.73 -22.47
CA ALA A 370 17.19 8.51 -21.44
C ALA A 370 17.52 7.65 -20.22
N GLY A 371 16.59 6.83 -19.76
CA GLY A 371 16.82 5.88 -18.69
C GLY A 371 17.94 4.89 -19.01
N LEU A 372 17.94 4.31 -20.22
CA LEU A 372 19.02 3.44 -20.69
C LEU A 372 20.36 4.15 -20.79
N LYS A 373 20.37 5.43 -21.15
CA LYS A 373 21.59 6.25 -21.22
C LYS A 373 22.29 6.38 -19.87
N ILE A 374 21.51 6.46 -18.79
CA ILE A 374 22.01 6.73 -17.43
C ILE A 374 22.04 5.50 -16.53
N CYS A 375 21.67 4.31 -17.03
CA CYS A 375 21.54 3.09 -16.21
C CYS A 375 22.87 2.42 -15.86
N TRP A 376 24.02 3.03 -16.18
CA TRP A 376 25.39 2.57 -15.92
C TRP A 376 25.81 1.30 -16.66
N GLN A 377 25.00 0.82 -17.61
CA GLN A 377 25.37 -0.29 -18.50
C GLN A 377 25.50 0.25 -19.94
N PRO A 378 26.77 0.46 -20.41
CA PRO A 378 26.99 1.08 -21.73
C PRO A 378 26.73 0.12 -22.91
N ARG A 379 26.62 -1.17 -22.65
CA ARG A 379 26.45 -2.20 -23.68
C ARG A 379 25.04 -2.75 -23.65
N THR A 380 24.27 -2.45 -24.69
CA THR A 380 22.84 -2.75 -24.77
C THR A 380 22.51 -4.23 -24.59
N GLU A 381 23.37 -5.12 -25.09
CA GLU A 381 23.21 -6.58 -25.00
C GLU A 381 23.32 -7.12 -23.55
N PHE A 382 23.89 -6.36 -22.62
CA PHE A 382 24.02 -6.74 -21.21
C PHE A 382 23.05 -5.99 -20.29
N VAL A 383 22.24 -5.08 -20.82
CA VAL A 383 21.29 -4.32 -20.02
C VAL A 383 20.29 -5.25 -19.33
N ARG A 384 20.22 -5.16 -18.01
CA ARG A 384 19.26 -5.87 -17.15
C ARG A 384 18.05 -4.98 -16.93
N ALA A 385 17.12 -4.98 -17.89
CA ALA A 385 15.94 -4.14 -17.85
C ALA A 385 14.65 -4.95 -17.82
N ALA A 386 13.66 -4.41 -17.09
CA ALA A 386 12.31 -4.93 -17.05
C ALA A 386 11.30 -3.82 -17.39
N VAL A 387 10.15 -4.22 -17.95
CA VAL A 387 8.97 -3.37 -18.11
C VAL A 387 7.82 -4.03 -17.36
N ILE A 388 7.16 -3.25 -16.50
CA ILE A 388 5.96 -3.66 -15.77
C ILE A 388 4.82 -2.71 -16.10
N ARG A 389 3.59 -3.22 -16.11
CA ARG A 389 2.41 -2.37 -16.25
C ARG A 389 2.31 -1.42 -15.06
N SER A 390 2.38 -1.96 -13.85
CA SER A 390 2.40 -1.20 -12.61
C SER A 390 3.01 -2.03 -11.48
N THR A 391 3.30 -1.42 -10.34
CA THR A 391 3.77 -2.16 -9.16
C THR A 391 2.69 -3.02 -8.47
N ARG A 392 1.45 -2.93 -8.90
CA ARG A 392 0.33 -3.77 -8.45
C ARG A 392 0.20 -5.03 -9.30
N ASP A 393 0.55 -4.93 -10.58
CA ASP A 393 0.48 -6.03 -11.54
C ASP A 393 1.89 -6.47 -11.94
N LEU A 394 2.37 -7.51 -11.28
CA LEU A 394 3.66 -8.14 -11.53
C LEU A 394 3.52 -9.55 -12.14
N GLY A 395 2.29 -9.98 -12.41
CA GLY A 395 2.00 -11.28 -13.01
C GLY A 395 2.52 -11.41 -14.44
N HIS A 396 2.54 -10.31 -15.19
CA HIS A 396 3.08 -10.26 -16.54
C HIS A 396 4.12 -9.16 -16.64
N ILE A 397 5.34 -9.53 -17.04
CA ILE A 397 6.45 -8.59 -17.19
C ILE A 397 7.20 -8.81 -18.52
N LEU A 398 7.86 -7.77 -18.99
CA LEU A 398 8.81 -7.87 -20.09
C LEU A 398 10.23 -7.84 -19.54
N LEU A 399 11.07 -8.77 -19.96
CA LEU A 399 12.47 -8.90 -19.52
C LEU A 399 13.42 -8.86 -20.70
N THR A 400 14.54 -8.17 -20.54
CA THR A 400 15.70 -8.35 -21.44
C THR A 400 16.30 -9.72 -21.25
N ARG A 401 17.05 -10.18 -22.25
CA ARG A 401 17.69 -11.50 -22.24
C ARG A 401 18.51 -11.79 -20.97
N PRO A 402 19.39 -10.85 -20.49
CA PRO A 402 20.15 -11.09 -19.27
C PRO A 402 19.29 -11.35 -18.03
N LEU A 403 18.17 -10.61 -17.83
CA LEU A 403 17.27 -10.86 -16.72
C LEU A 403 16.48 -12.17 -16.87
N LEU A 404 16.08 -12.52 -18.10
CA LEU A 404 15.38 -13.78 -18.33
C LEU A 404 16.29 -14.99 -18.04
N ASP A 405 17.56 -14.93 -18.44
CA ASP A 405 18.52 -15.99 -18.18
C ASP A 405 18.85 -16.09 -16.68
N GLU A 406 18.93 -14.97 -15.95
CA GLU A 406 19.04 -14.93 -14.50
C GLU A 406 17.82 -15.58 -13.82
N LEU A 407 16.60 -15.19 -14.22
CA LEU A 407 15.36 -15.77 -13.67
C LEU A 407 15.32 -17.29 -13.85
N ARG A 408 15.70 -17.78 -15.02
CA ARG A 408 15.79 -19.23 -15.28
C ARG A 408 16.80 -19.94 -14.37
N ALA A 409 17.89 -19.28 -14.07
CA ALA A 409 18.97 -19.86 -13.26
C ALA A 409 18.70 -19.81 -11.75
N THR A 410 18.09 -18.70 -11.27
CA THR A 410 17.97 -18.44 -9.82
C THR A 410 16.60 -18.75 -9.26
N HIS A 411 15.53 -18.55 -10.05
CA HIS A 411 14.13 -18.71 -9.63
C HIS A 411 13.29 -19.41 -10.72
N PRO A 412 13.66 -20.63 -11.16
CA PRO A 412 12.96 -21.33 -12.24
C PRO A 412 11.47 -21.57 -11.92
N ASP A 413 11.11 -21.77 -10.66
CA ASP A 413 9.75 -22.00 -10.18
C ASP A 413 8.86 -20.74 -10.31
N MET A 414 9.47 -19.56 -10.33
CA MET A 414 8.75 -18.30 -10.55
C MET A 414 8.52 -18.00 -12.04
N LEU A 415 9.24 -18.67 -12.94
CA LEU A 415 9.06 -18.51 -14.37
C LEU A 415 7.83 -19.31 -14.83
N GLY A 416 6.83 -18.61 -15.33
CA GLY A 416 5.67 -19.19 -16.02
C GLY A 416 5.85 -19.21 -17.53
N ASP A 417 4.73 -19.12 -18.24
CA ASP A 417 4.69 -19.17 -19.71
C ASP A 417 5.28 -17.92 -20.34
N ILE A 418 5.86 -18.09 -21.53
CA ILE A 418 6.26 -16.97 -22.40
C ILE A 418 5.02 -16.56 -23.18
N TRP A 419 4.50 -15.37 -22.93
CA TRP A 419 3.33 -14.83 -23.62
C TRP A 419 3.69 -13.92 -24.82
N LYS A 420 4.97 -13.49 -24.91
CA LYS A 420 5.52 -12.72 -26.01
C LYS A 420 6.96 -13.13 -26.28
N GLU A 421 7.23 -13.56 -27.50
CA GLU A 421 8.60 -13.86 -27.93
C GLU A 421 9.48 -12.61 -27.95
N GLU A 422 10.80 -12.83 -27.87
CA GLU A 422 11.79 -11.75 -27.87
C GLU A 422 11.62 -10.83 -29.08
N SER A 423 11.31 -9.58 -28.81
CA SER A 423 11.04 -8.59 -29.86
C SER A 423 11.30 -7.17 -29.35
N PRO A 424 11.57 -6.21 -30.25
CA PRO A 424 11.65 -4.79 -29.90
C PRO A 424 10.35 -4.29 -29.26
N LEU A 425 10.46 -3.26 -28.40
CA LEU A 425 9.28 -2.52 -27.96
C LEU A 425 8.63 -1.79 -29.13
N VAL A 426 7.31 -1.83 -29.18
CA VAL A 426 6.51 -1.19 -30.22
C VAL A 426 6.06 0.18 -29.74
N PHE A 427 6.29 1.20 -30.55
CA PHE A 427 5.85 2.56 -30.30
C PHE A 427 5.01 3.05 -31.46
N ASP A 428 4.01 3.86 -31.18
CA ASP A 428 3.25 4.55 -32.22
C ASP A 428 4.05 5.72 -32.85
N SER A 429 3.41 6.44 -33.76
CA SER A 429 4.03 7.57 -34.47
C SER A 429 4.39 8.76 -33.57
N THR A 430 3.80 8.86 -32.38
CA THR A 430 4.07 9.89 -31.36
C THR A 430 5.12 9.45 -30.36
N GLY A 431 5.53 8.19 -30.38
CA GLY A 431 6.50 7.59 -29.50
C GLY A 431 5.90 7.06 -28.18
N HIS A 432 4.59 6.87 -28.11
CA HIS A 432 3.94 6.16 -27.02
C HIS A 432 4.20 4.65 -27.12
N LEU A 433 4.47 4.03 -26.00
CA LEU A 433 4.68 2.60 -25.86
C LEU A 433 3.34 1.85 -25.98
N ASN A 434 3.30 0.86 -26.85
CA ASN A 434 2.13 0.02 -27.08
C ASN A 434 2.44 -1.43 -26.69
N ILE A 435 1.90 -1.85 -25.55
CA ILE A 435 2.01 -3.22 -25.06
C ILE A 435 0.61 -3.82 -24.91
N SER A 436 0.36 -4.93 -25.61
CA SER A 436 -0.85 -5.74 -25.40
C SER A 436 -0.59 -6.69 -24.23
N TRP A 437 -0.82 -6.22 -23.01
CA TRP A 437 -0.71 -7.06 -21.82
C TRP A 437 -1.78 -8.17 -21.86
N PRO A 438 -1.45 -9.41 -21.44
CA PRO A 438 -2.46 -10.43 -21.24
C PRO A 438 -3.50 -9.99 -20.17
N GLU A 439 -4.72 -10.51 -20.28
CA GLU A 439 -5.70 -10.36 -19.20
C GLU A 439 -5.20 -11.03 -17.91
N ALA A 440 -5.52 -10.43 -16.75
CA ALA A 440 -5.07 -10.86 -15.45
C ALA A 440 -5.73 -12.19 -15.01
#